data_a4e1aa89f6e0b65071a98306a4eba8d7
#
_entry.id   a4e1aa89f6e0b65071a98306a4eba8d7
#
_cell.length_a   1.000
_cell.length_b   1.000
_cell.length_c   1.000
_cell.angle_alpha   90.00
_cell.angle_beta   90.00
_cell.angle_gamma   90.00
#
_symmetry.space_group_name_H-M   'P 1'
#
loop_
_entity.id
_entity.type
_entity.pdbx_description
1 polymer ?
#
loop_
_entity_poly.entity_id
_entity_poly.type
_entity_poly.pdbx_seq_one_letter_code
_entity_poly.pdbx_strand_id
1 'polypeptide(L)'
;ILSGAKLIFQGFDFDHFYRGKLPARRCGAESNMNFLEDMRRFLKSDEGMVEAAAWHIRHNSENHGVINYMVCQDGFTMNDLVSYNYKHNEANGEGNQDGSSYNYSWNCGVEGPTRKVSVRQMRERQIKNAFLMMLLSQGVPMIYHGDEFGNSQSGNNNAYCQDNATGWTDWKGLSRNQGLREFVKDAIVFRKAHPVLHMPVELKGVDYLTKGFPDVSLHGERAWYLSYENT
;
A
#
# COMPACT_ATOMS: atom_id res chain seq x y z
N ILE A 1 -22.98 1.18 -22.60
CA ILE A 1 -21.77 0.53 -23.14
C ILE A 1 -20.91 -0.07 -22.01
N LEU A 2 -20.78 0.57 -20.85
CA LEU A 2 -19.94 0.11 -19.74
C LEU A 2 -20.69 -0.62 -18.61
N SER A 3 -21.97 -0.97 -18.81
CA SER A 3 -22.84 -1.53 -17.76
C SER A 3 -22.36 -2.87 -17.17
N GLY A 4 -21.51 -3.60 -17.87
CA GLY A 4 -20.91 -4.85 -17.41
C GLY A 4 -19.46 -4.73 -16.94
N ALA A 5 -18.83 -3.56 -17.07
CA ALA A 5 -17.43 -3.35 -16.70
C ALA A 5 -17.31 -2.94 -15.23
N LYS A 6 -16.21 -3.33 -14.60
CA LYS A 6 -15.73 -2.73 -13.35
C LYS A 6 -14.85 -1.55 -13.71
N LEU A 7 -15.13 -0.40 -13.12
CA LEU A 7 -14.46 0.86 -13.43
C LEU A 7 -13.64 1.30 -12.22
N ILE A 8 -12.38 1.62 -12.45
CA ILE A 8 -11.48 2.18 -11.43
C ILE A 8 -11.26 3.65 -11.76
N PHE A 9 -11.47 4.52 -10.80
CA PHE A 9 -11.33 5.96 -10.94
C PHE A 9 -10.23 6.48 -10.01
N GLN A 10 -9.52 7.48 -10.47
CA GLN A 10 -8.56 8.23 -9.68
C GLN A 10 -9.11 9.64 -9.45
N GLY A 11 -9.16 10.07 -8.17
CA GLY A 11 -9.64 11.41 -7.82
C GLY A 11 -11.11 11.67 -8.16
N PHE A 12 -11.96 10.67 -8.04
CA PHE A 12 -13.39 10.79 -8.34
C PHE A 12 -14.22 10.80 -7.05
N ASP A 13 -15.06 11.82 -6.90
CA ASP A 13 -15.98 11.95 -5.76
C ASP A 13 -17.25 11.14 -5.99
N PHE A 14 -17.29 9.92 -5.49
CA PHE A 14 -18.43 9.02 -5.57
C PHE A 14 -19.61 9.50 -4.73
N ASP A 15 -19.38 10.15 -3.60
CA ASP A 15 -20.45 10.62 -2.71
C ASP A 15 -21.21 11.75 -3.37
N HIS A 16 -20.52 12.68 -4.01
CA HIS A 16 -21.15 13.71 -4.82
C HIS A 16 -21.89 13.12 -6.02
N PHE A 17 -21.32 12.15 -6.69
CA PHE A 17 -21.92 11.49 -7.86
C PHE A 17 -23.21 10.75 -7.50
N TYR A 18 -23.19 9.96 -6.44
CA TYR A 18 -24.37 9.20 -6.00
C TYR A 18 -25.38 10.04 -5.21
N ARG A 19 -25.03 11.24 -4.74
CA ARG A 19 -25.88 12.15 -3.97
C ARG A 19 -26.56 11.47 -2.78
N GLY A 20 -25.81 10.66 -2.04
CA GLY A 20 -26.30 9.89 -0.89
C GLY A 20 -27.21 8.70 -1.25
N LYS A 21 -27.33 8.32 -2.52
CA LYS A 21 -28.09 7.13 -2.94
C LYS A 21 -27.16 5.95 -3.15
N LEU A 22 -27.56 4.78 -2.69
CA LEU A 22 -26.84 3.55 -2.97
C LEU A 22 -26.98 3.19 -4.47
N PRO A 23 -25.89 2.89 -5.16
CA PRO A 23 -25.96 2.46 -6.55
C PRO A 23 -26.62 1.09 -6.68
N ALA A 24 -27.46 0.91 -7.69
CA ALA A 24 -28.09 -0.38 -7.99
C ALA A 24 -27.03 -1.48 -8.31
N ARG A 25 -25.87 -1.09 -8.78
CA ARG A 25 -24.70 -1.97 -9.01
C ARG A 25 -23.45 -1.26 -8.55
N ARG A 26 -22.66 -1.94 -7.71
CA ARG A 26 -21.31 -1.49 -7.30
C ARG A 26 -20.28 -1.86 -8.39
N CYS A 27 -20.22 -1.10 -9.47
CA CYS A 27 -19.25 -1.31 -10.55
C CYS A 27 -18.09 -0.32 -10.53
N GLY A 28 -18.17 0.73 -9.71
CA GLY A 28 -17.11 1.72 -9.53
C GLY A 28 -16.23 1.41 -8.33
N ALA A 29 -14.95 1.75 -8.45
CA ALA A 29 -14.00 1.74 -7.36
C ALA A 29 -13.08 2.95 -7.47
N GLU A 30 -12.68 3.53 -6.35
CA GLU A 30 -11.66 4.57 -6.30
C GLU A 30 -10.28 4.00 -6.04
N SER A 31 -9.29 4.58 -6.68
CA SER A 31 -7.88 4.38 -6.41
C SER A 31 -7.49 5.27 -5.22
N ASN A 32 -7.29 4.67 -4.04
CA ASN A 32 -7.10 5.40 -2.78
C ASN A 32 -5.65 5.92 -2.66
N MET A 33 -5.41 7.12 -3.20
CA MET A 33 -4.10 7.76 -3.19
C MET A 33 -3.69 8.19 -1.77
N ASN A 34 -4.65 8.58 -0.93
CA ASN A 34 -4.38 8.95 0.46
C ASN A 34 -3.82 7.75 1.25
N PHE A 35 -4.31 6.53 0.97
CA PHE A 35 -3.73 5.32 1.56
C PHE A 35 -2.25 5.20 1.23
N LEU A 36 -1.87 5.39 -0.03
CA LEU A 36 -0.47 5.32 -0.47
C LEU A 36 0.40 6.33 0.30
N GLU A 37 -0.02 7.59 0.37
CA GLU A 37 0.78 8.66 0.98
C GLU A 37 0.91 8.46 2.49
N ASP A 38 -0.21 8.30 3.19
CA ASP A 38 -0.24 8.21 4.64
C ASP A 38 0.42 6.93 5.16
N MET A 39 0.17 5.80 4.49
CA MET A 39 0.76 4.53 4.93
C MET A 39 2.26 4.44 4.63
N ARG A 40 2.77 5.09 3.57
CA ARG A 40 4.20 5.24 3.35
C ARG A 40 4.85 6.12 4.42
N ARG A 41 4.22 7.23 4.78
CA ARG A 41 4.67 8.13 5.84
C ARG A 41 4.68 7.42 7.20
N PHE A 42 3.65 6.65 7.51
CA PHE A 42 3.61 5.80 8.70
C PHE A 42 4.70 4.73 8.68
N LEU A 43 4.92 4.04 7.54
CA LEU A 43 5.94 3.01 7.38
C LEU A 43 7.36 3.51 7.63
N LYS A 44 7.66 4.74 7.21
CA LYS A 44 8.96 5.38 7.45
C LYS A 44 9.06 6.13 8.79
N SER A 45 8.01 6.06 9.63
CA SER A 45 7.93 6.63 10.97
C SER A 45 7.90 8.16 11.00
N ASP A 46 7.16 8.80 10.09
CA ASP A 46 6.84 10.22 10.20
C ASP A 46 5.93 10.46 11.41
N GLU A 47 6.16 11.55 12.12
CA GLU A 47 5.36 11.93 13.28
C GLU A 47 3.89 12.19 12.93
N GLY A 48 2.99 11.87 13.86
CA GLY A 48 1.56 12.19 13.75
C GLY A 48 0.78 11.29 12.78
N MET A 49 1.34 10.19 12.27
CA MET A 49 0.69 9.35 11.27
C MET A 49 -0.17 8.21 11.84
N VAL A 50 -0.21 8.03 13.16
CA VAL A 50 -0.94 6.91 13.79
C VAL A 50 -2.44 6.99 13.54
N GLU A 51 -3.05 8.17 13.68
CA GLU A 51 -4.49 8.35 13.46
C GLU A 51 -4.88 8.12 11.99
N ALA A 52 -4.07 8.64 11.05
CA ALA A 52 -4.28 8.43 9.63
C ALA A 52 -4.16 6.94 9.26
N ALA A 53 -3.12 6.26 9.75
CA ALA A 53 -2.95 4.82 9.53
C ALA A 53 -4.10 4.01 10.12
N ALA A 54 -4.55 4.34 11.33
CA ALA A 54 -5.69 3.71 11.98
C ALA A 54 -7.00 3.90 11.20
N TRP A 55 -7.18 5.11 10.66
CA TRP A 55 -8.33 5.39 9.79
C TRP A 55 -8.30 4.53 8.53
N HIS A 56 -7.15 4.46 7.83
CA HIS A 56 -7.01 3.66 6.63
C HIS A 56 -7.20 2.15 6.85
N ILE A 57 -6.78 1.64 8.02
CA ILE A 57 -6.97 0.21 8.36
C ILE A 57 -8.46 -0.15 8.41
N ARG A 58 -9.30 0.72 8.95
CA ARG A 58 -10.73 0.47 9.17
C ARG A 58 -11.64 0.95 8.04
N HIS A 59 -11.14 1.86 7.19
CA HIS A 59 -11.95 2.55 6.19
C HIS A 59 -12.38 1.64 5.03
N ASN A 60 -13.65 1.70 4.70
CA ASN A 60 -14.25 1.13 3.49
C ASN A 60 -15.49 1.91 3.13
N SER A 61 -15.98 1.79 1.90
CA SER A 61 -17.20 2.44 1.43
C SER A 61 -18.31 1.44 1.15
N GLU A 62 -19.55 1.80 1.53
CA GLU A 62 -20.75 1.05 1.17
C GLU A 62 -21.16 1.27 -0.28
N ASN A 63 -20.75 2.36 -0.90
CA ASN A 63 -21.22 2.83 -2.20
C ASN A 63 -20.34 2.37 -3.37
N HIS A 64 -19.05 2.22 -3.16
CA HIS A 64 -18.07 1.89 -4.19
C HIS A 64 -16.94 1.04 -3.61
N GLY A 65 -16.09 0.49 -4.46
CA GLY A 65 -14.88 -0.19 -4.02
C GLY A 65 -13.81 0.83 -3.62
N VAL A 66 -13.06 0.55 -2.55
CA VAL A 66 -11.87 1.32 -2.15
C VAL A 66 -10.64 0.46 -2.45
N ILE A 67 -9.80 0.88 -3.39
CA ILE A 67 -8.59 0.14 -3.78
C ILE A 67 -7.39 0.73 -3.06
N ASN A 68 -6.85 -0.02 -2.12
CA ASN A 68 -5.69 0.35 -1.32
C ASN A 68 -4.41 -0.22 -1.93
N TYR A 69 -3.37 0.58 -2.03
CA TYR A 69 -2.07 0.18 -2.56
C TYR A 69 -0.93 0.99 -1.93
N MET A 70 0.20 0.33 -1.77
CA MET A 70 1.42 0.98 -1.29
C MET A 70 2.24 1.57 -2.43
N VAL A 71 2.14 0.99 -3.62
CA VAL A 71 2.84 1.38 -4.86
C VAL A 71 1.95 1.08 -6.07
N CYS A 72 2.21 1.78 -7.17
CA CYS A 72 1.51 1.60 -8.43
C CYS A 72 2.47 1.85 -9.60
N GLN A 73 1.96 1.97 -10.81
CA GLN A 73 2.75 2.26 -12.02
C GLN A 73 3.43 3.64 -11.99
N ASP A 74 2.88 4.58 -11.22
CA ASP A 74 3.47 5.90 -11.00
C ASP A 74 4.23 5.91 -9.67
N GLY A 75 5.55 5.97 -9.73
CA GLY A 75 6.38 6.01 -8.55
C GLY A 75 7.31 4.80 -8.40
N PHE A 76 7.86 4.63 -7.23
CA PHE A 76 8.75 3.52 -6.90
C PHE A 76 8.02 2.19 -6.80
N THR A 77 8.69 1.09 -7.19
CA THR A 77 8.31 -0.27 -6.78
C THR A 77 8.44 -0.42 -5.27
N MET A 78 7.88 -1.49 -4.70
CA MET A 78 8.00 -1.76 -3.25
C MET A 78 9.46 -1.90 -2.80
N ASN A 79 10.29 -2.50 -3.63
CA ASN A 79 11.73 -2.63 -3.34
C ASN A 79 12.45 -1.29 -3.42
N ASP A 80 12.09 -0.44 -4.39
CA ASP A 80 12.73 0.87 -4.55
C ASP A 80 12.26 1.85 -3.47
N LEU A 81 11.03 1.73 -2.98
CA LEU A 81 10.47 2.49 -1.87
C LEU A 81 11.33 2.39 -0.58
N VAL A 82 11.96 1.23 -0.36
CA VAL A 82 12.81 0.98 0.80
C VAL A 82 14.30 1.02 0.47
N SER A 83 14.66 1.39 -0.76
CA SER A 83 16.04 1.37 -1.25
C SER A 83 16.54 2.72 -1.74
N TYR A 84 15.65 3.67 -2.03
CA TYR A 84 16.00 4.97 -2.58
C TYR A 84 15.27 6.09 -1.84
N ASN A 85 16.00 7.14 -1.49
CA ASN A 85 15.41 8.39 -1.02
C ASN A 85 15.11 9.34 -2.18
N TYR A 86 15.90 9.24 -3.26
CA TYR A 86 15.80 10.11 -4.41
C TYR A 86 15.45 9.33 -5.67
N LYS A 87 14.75 9.98 -6.60
CA LYS A 87 14.49 9.39 -7.92
C LYS A 87 15.74 9.38 -8.78
N HIS A 88 15.87 8.36 -9.61
CA HIS A 88 16.96 8.16 -10.55
C HIS A 88 16.39 7.95 -11.96
N ASN A 89 15.85 9.04 -12.53
CA ASN A 89 15.16 9.04 -13.82
C ASN A 89 16.08 9.53 -14.97
N GLU A 90 17.41 9.61 -14.76
CA GLU A 90 18.36 10.15 -15.74
C GLU A 90 18.25 9.44 -17.09
N ALA A 91 17.97 8.13 -17.07
CA ALA A 91 17.81 7.32 -18.28
C ALA A 91 16.57 7.69 -19.11
N ASN A 92 15.61 8.46 -18.56
CA ASN A 92 14.42 8.91 -19.28
C ASN A 92 14.71 10.08 -20.23
N GLY A 93 15.90 10.72 -20.13
CA GLY A 93 16.28 11.83 -21.01
C GLY A 93 15.69 13.20 -20.63
N GLU A 94 14.98 13.28 -19.51
CA GLU A 94 14.32 14.50 -19.01
C GLU A 94 15.15 15.23 -17.93
N GLY A 95 16.45 14.92 -17.82
CA GLY A 95 17.33 15.52 -16.81
C GLY A 95 16.91 15.27 -15.37
N ASN A 96 16.25 14.12 -15.10
CA ASN A 96 15.70 13.75 -13.80
C ASN A 96 14.61 14.73 -13.28
N GLN A 97 13.95 15.47 -14.16
CA GLN A 97 12.87 16.40 -13.78
C GLN A 97 11.49 15.74 -13.80
N ASP A 98 11.32 14.65 -14.54
CA ASP A 98 10.10 13.86 -14.67
C ASP A 98 9.81 13.01 -13.41
N GLY A 99 8.57 12.55 -13.28
CA GLY A 99 8.10 11.78 -12.12
C GLY A 99 8.02 12.60 -10.83
N SER A 100 7.41 12.03 -9.81
CA SER A 100 7.21 12.71 -8.52
C SER A 100 8.53 12.93 -7.78
N SER A 101 8.68 14.11 -7.17
CA SER A 101 9.77 14.37 -6.22
C SER A 101 9.43 13.93 -4.80
N TYR A 102 8.16 13.60 -4.52
CA TYR A 102 7.66 13.17 -3.21
C TYR A 102 7.29 11.69 -3.25
N ASN A 103 8.27 10.83 -2.95
CA ASN A 103 8.06 9.38 -2.97
C ASN A 103 7.66 8.81 -1.59
N TYR A 104 7.83 9.60 -0.51
CA TYR A 104 7.63 9.14 0.88
C TYR A 104 8.39 7.83 1.15
N SER A 105 9.60 7.73 0.60
CA SER A 105 10.47 6.56 0.65
C SER A 105 11.53 6.69 1.75
N TRP A 106 12.15 5.56 2.08
CA TRP A 106 13.29 5.51 2.99
C TRP A 106 14.28 4.44 2.55
N ASN A 107 15.53 4.83 2.24
CA ASN A 107 16.57 3.93 1.75
C ASN A 107 17.15 2.96 2.81
N CYS A 108 16.63 2.99 4.04
CA CYS A 108 17.12 2.19 5.17
C CYS A 108 18.62 2.41 5.47
N GLY A 109 19.12 3.63 5.20
CA GLY A 109 20.47 4.07 5.53
C GLY A 109 21.53 3.85 4.43
N VAL A 110 21.14 3.36 3.24
CA VAL A 110 22.02 3.26 2.07
C VAL A 110 21.22 3.49 0.79
N GLU A 111 21.62 4.43 -0.03
CA GLU A 111 21.00 4.68 -1.33
C GLU A 111 21.34 3.56 -2.32
N GLY A 112 20.30 2.98 -2.93
CA GLY A 112 20.43 1.95 -3.94
C GLY A 112 20.90 0.58 -3.42
N PRO A 113 21.45 -0.28 -4.30
CA PRO A 113 21.86 -1.64 -3.97
C PRO A 113 22.94 -1.69 -2.89
N THR A 114 22.86 -2.67 -1.98
CA THR A 114 23.86 -2.83 -0.90
C THR A 114 24.12 -4.29 -0.56
N ARG A 115 25.37 -4.57 -0.10
CA ARG A 115 25.74 -5.86 0.48
C ARG A 115 25.66 -5.90 2.01
N LYS A 116 25.37 -4.76 2.67
CA LYS A 116 25.24 -4.70 4.13
C LYS A 116 24.04 -5.53 4.58
N VAL A 117 24.30 -6.59 5.33
CA VAL A 117 23.27 -7.55 5.78
C VAL A 117 22.19 -6.87 6.60
N SER A 118 22.56 -6.00 7.55
CA SER A 118 21.60 -5.27 8.41
C SER A 118 20.62 -4.40 7.59
N VAL A 119 21.12 -3.71 6.55
CA VAL A 119 20.28 -2.88 5.68
C VAL A 119 19.33 -3.76 4.85
N ARG A 120 19.83 -4.86 4.30
CA ARG A 120 18.99 -5.80 3.54
C ARG A 120 17.88 -6.41 4.40
N GLN A 121 18.21 -6.81 5.63
CA GLN A 121 17.21 -7.31 6.60
C GLN A 121 16.17 -6.24 6.97
N MET A 122 16.60 -4.99 7.15
CA MET A 122 15.70 -3.89 7.41
C MET A 122 14.75 -3.65 6.23
N ARG A 123 15.26 -3.61 4.99
CA ARG A 123 14.46 -3.46 3.77
C ARG A 123 13.43 -4.58 3.63
N GLU A 124 13.85 -5.83 3.82
CA GLU A 124 12.93 -6.98 3.78
C GLU A 124 11.83 -6.86 4.83
N ARG A 125 12.17 -6.42 6.06
CA ARG A 125 11.18 -6.15 7.11
C ARG A 125 10.20 -5.08 6.69
N GLN A 126 10.66 -3.96 6.14
CA GLN A 126 9.79 -2.87 5.70
C GLN A 126 8.89 -3.26 4.54
N ILE A 127 9.37 -4.05 3.59
CA ILE A 127 8.54 -4.60 2.51
C ILE A 127 7.43 -5.49 3.10
N LYS A 128 7.77 -6.38 4.03
CA LYS A 128 6.79 -7.24 4.71
C LYS A 128 5.77 -6.43 5.50
N ASN A 129 6.20 -5.38 6.21
CA ASN A 129 5.31 -4.47 6.92
C ASN A 129 4.35 -3.77 5.95
N ALA A 130 4.85 -3.26 4.82
CA ALA A 130 4.03 -2.62 3.79
C ALA A 130 2.94 -3.56 3.25
N PHE A 131 3.29 -4.82 2.96
CA PHE A 131 2.33 -5.83 2.55
C PHE A 131 1.29 -6.13 3.63
N LEU A 132 1.70 -6.26 4.89
CA LEU A 132 0.76 -6.49 5.99
C LEU A 132 -0.18 -5.30 6.20
N MET A 133 0.35 -4.08 6.20
CA MET A 133 -0.48 -2.87 6.33
C MET A 133 -1.57 -2.84 5.24
N MET A 134 -1.22 -3.14 3.99
CA MET A 134 -2.16 -3.18 2.88
C MET A 134 -3.13 -4.36 2.97
N LEU A 135 -2.64 -5.56 3.24
CA LEU A 135 -3.44 -6.79 3.21
C LEU A 135 -4.33 -6.95 4.45
N LEU A 136 -4.00 -6.32 5.58
CA LEU A 136 -4.81 -6.36 6.80
C LEU A 136 -5.78 -5.18 6.91
N SER A 137 -5.69 -4.18 6.04
CA SER A 137 -6.65 -3.07 5.96
C SER A 137 -7.93 -3.48 5.26
N GLN A 138 -9.04 -2.79 5.56
CA GLN A 138 -10.29 -2.92 4.81
C GLN A 138 -10.10 -2.53 3.33
N GLY A 139 -11.14 -2.64 2.52
CA GLY A 139 -11.06 -2.34 1.09
C GLY A 139 -10.43 -3.46 0.26
N VAL A 140 -9.99 -3.12 -0.95
CA VAL A 140 -9.43 -4.07 -1.93
C VAL A 140 -7.93 -3.80 -2.08
N PRO A 141 -7.05 -4.71 -1.66
CA PRO A 141 -5.62 -4.54 -1.84
C PRO A 141 -5.23 -4.69 -3.31
N MET A 142 -4.38 -3.78 -3.81
CA MET A 142 -3.78 -3.85 -5.13
C MET A 142 -2.26 -4.01 -4.99
N ILE A 143 -1.73 -5.07 -5.59
CA ILE A 143 -0.29 -5.35 -5.66
C ILE A 143 0.21 -4.95 -7.04
N TYR A 144 1.27 -4.14 -7.09
CA TYR A 144 1.96 -3.85 -8.34
C TYR A 144 2.84 -5.04 -8.72
N HIS A 145 2.84 -5.39 -10.00
CA HIS A 145 3.47 -6.62 -10.50
C HIS A 145 4.95 -6.69 -10.15
N GLY A 146 5.37 -7.84 -9.63
CA GLY A 146 6.75 -8.10 -9.26
C GLY A 146 7.14 -7.66 -7.85
N ASP A 147 6.33 -6.88 -7.15
CA ASP A 147 6.61 -6.45 -5.78
C ASP A 147 6.71 -7.64 -4.82
N GLU A 148 5.89 -8.67 -5.05
CA GLU A 148 5.83 -9.89 -4.23
C GLU A 148 7.13 -10.74 -4.31
N PHE A 149 8.01 -10.43 -5.24
CA PHE A 149 9.36 -11.01 -5.31
C PHE A 149 10.47 -9.96 -5.44
N GLY A 150 10.17 -8.70 -5.08
CA GLY A 150 11.17 -7.64 -4.93
C GLY A 150 11.71 -7.10 -6.26
N ASN A 151 10.84 -6.93 -7.26
CA ASN A 151 11.20 -6.26 -8.50
C ASN A 151 11.66 -4.83 -8.23
N SER A 152 12.60 -4.33 -9.03
CA SER A 152 13.19 -3.00 -8.90
C SER A 152 13.28 -2.33 -10.28
N GLN A 153 13.00 -1.04 -10.32
CA GLN A 153 13.24 -0.16 -11.45
C GLN A 153 14.50 0.68 -11.26
N SER A 154 15.39 0.22 -10.34
CA SER A 154 16.67 0.88 -10.03
C SER A 154 16.53 2.35 -9.58
N GLY A 155 15.44 2.66 -8.87
CA GLY A 155 15.15 4.01 -8.41
C GLY A 155 14.53 4.93 -9.47
N ASN A 156 14.21 4.41 -10.66
CA ASN A 156 13.40 5.13 -11.63
C ASN A 156 11.93 5.07 -11.22
N ASN A 157 11.34 6.21 -10.90
CA ASN A 157 9.95 6.30 -10.47
C ASN A 157 8.98 6.72 -11.59
N ASN A 158 9.44 6.73 -12.85
CA ASN A 158 8.65 7.09 -14.03
C ASN A 158 9.09 6.28 -15.26
N ALA A 159 9.12 4.96 -15.10
CA ALA A 159 9.71 4.04 -16.09
C ALA A 159 8.86 3.80 -17.34
N TYR A 160 7.82 4.60 -17.60
CA TYR A 160 6.87 4.42 -18.71
C TYR A 160 7.53 4.36 -20.10
N CYS A 161 8.64 5.07 -20.29
CA CYS A 161 9.37 5.12 -21.57
C CYS A 161 10.53 4.12 -21.65
N GLN A 162 10.72 3.26 -20.62
CA GLN A 162 11.84 2.33 -20.51
C GLN A 162 11.47 0.94 -21.05
N ASP A 163 11.67 0.72 -22.36
CA ASP A 163 11.53 -0.60 -22.98
C ASP A 163 12.84 -1.42 -22.83
N ASN A 164 13.27 -1.62 -21.60
CA ASN A 164 14.51 -2.30 -21.23
C ASN A 164 14.43 -2.89 -19.81
N ALA A 165 15.57 -3.35 -19.27
CA ALA A 165 15.64 -3.99 -17.94
C ALA A 165 15.15 -3.08 -16.78
N THR A 166 15.08 -1.76 -16.94
CA THR A 166 14.51 -0.86 -15.93
C THR A 166 12.98 -0.99 -15.88
N GLY A 167 12.32 -1.03 -17.04
CA GLY A 167 10.86 -1.14 -17.14
C GLY A 167 10.34 -2.59 -17.12
N TRP A 168 11.20 -3.56 -17.44
CA TRP A 168 10.79 -4.97 -17.49
C TRP A 168 10.79 -5.62 -16.11
N THR A 169 9.87 -6.55 -15.90
CA THR A 169 9.85 -7.36 -14.69
C THR A 169 10.99 -8.39 -14.70
N ASP A 170 11.84 -8.35 -13.67
CA ASP A 170 12.91 -9.35 -13.52
C ASP A 170 12.37 -10.66 -12.92
N TRP A 171 11.90 -11.53 -13.78
CA TRP A 171 11.36 -12.86 -13.40
C TRP A 171 12.35 -13.77 -12.65
N LYS A 172 13.66 -13.49 -12.70
CA LYS A 172 14.66 -14.20 -11.87
C LYS A 172 14.48 -13.92 -10.38
N GLY A 173 13.78 -12.83 -10.05
CA GLY A 173 13.36 -12.51 -8.68
C GLY A 173 12.54 -13.59 -8.01
N LEU A 174 11.72 -14.34 -8.77
CA LEU A 174 10.91 -15.45 -8.26
C LEU A 174 11.73 -16.50 -7.51
N SER A 175 12.88 -16.86 -8.03
CA SER A 175 13.77 -17.84 -7.38
C SER A 175 14.69 -17.20 -6.32
N ARG A 176 15.12 -15.95 -6.53
CA ARG A 176 16.01 -15.26 -5.60
C ARG A 176 15.33 -14.86 -4.30
N ASN A 177 14.05 -14.45 -4.37
CA ASN A 177 13.28 -13.92 -3.26
C ASN A 177 12.07 -14.79 -2.91
N GLN A 178 12.25 -16.11 -2.97
CA GLN A 178 11.19 -17.08 -2.69
C GLN A 178 10.54 -16.85 -1.30
N GLY A 179 11.34 -16.50 -0.29
CA GLY A 179 10.83 -16.25 1.07
C GLY A 179 9.86 -15.06 1.14
N LEU A 180 10.11 -13.98 0.39
CA LEU A 180 9.18 -12.87 0.30
C LEU A 180 7.88 -13.27 -0.42
N ARG A 181 8.00 -13.99 -1.53
CA ARG A 181 6.85 -14.48 -2.29
C ARG A 181 5.93 -15.37 -1.45
N GLU A 182 6.49 -16.33 -0.73
CA GLU A 182 5.71 -17.22 0.16
C GLU A 182 5.07 -16.41 1.29
N PHE A 183 5.77 -15.45 1.89
CA PHE A 183 5.21 -14.56 2.89
C PHE A 183 3.98 -13.79 2.37
N VAL A 184 4.06 -13.20 1.18
CA VAL A 184 2.93 -12.47 0.58
C VAL A 184 1.77 -13.42 0.28
N LYS A 185 2.04 -14.61 -0.24
CA LYS A 185 1.04 -15.64 -0.47
C LYS A 185 0.32 -16.04 0.82
N ASP A 186 1.08 -16.29 1.90
CA ASP A 186 0.51 -16.65 3.19
C ASP A 186 -0.35 -15.51 3.78
N ALA A 187 0.09 -14.26 3.64
CA ALA A 187 -0.69 -13.10 4.06
C ALA A 187 -2.01 -12.96 3.27
N ILE A 188 -2.00 -13.26 1.97
CA ILE A 188 -3.23 -13.30 1.15
C ILE A 188 -4.16 -14.43 1.61
N VAL A 189 -3.62 -15.62 1.89
CA VAL A 189 -4.40 -16.75 2.42
C VAL A 189 -5.01 -16.39 3.77
N PHE A 190 -4.22 -15.78 4.65
CA PHE A 190 -4.69 -15.30 5.95
C PHE A 190 -5.84 -14.31 5.80
N ARG A 191 -5.69 -13.27 4.96
CA ARG A 191 -6.77 -12.32 4.68
C ARG A 191 -8.06 -13.01 4.22
N LYS A 192 -7.94 -13.96 3.27
CA LYS A 192 -9.11 -14.70 2.75
C LYS A 192 -9.80 -15.55 3.80
N ALA A 193 -9.04 -16.10 4.75
CA ALA A 193 -9.58 -16.91 5.84
C ALA A 193 -10.26 -16.09 6.95
N HIS A 194 -10.04 -14.77 6.99
CA HIS A 194 -10.55 -13.89 8.05
C HIS A 194 -11.48 -12.81 7.49
N PRO A 195 -12.80 -13.06 7.41
CA PRO A 195 -13.77 -12.12 6.84
C PRO A 195 -13.74 -10.72 7.46
N VAL A 196 -13.34 -10.59 8.73
CA VAL A 196 -13.22 -9.29 9.42
C VAL A 196 -12.22 -8.34 8.72
N LEU A 197 -11.28 -8.85 7.93
CA LEU A 197 -10.29 -8.05 7.19
C LEU A 197 -10.81 -7.53 5.83
N HIS A 198 -11.99 -7.94 5.42
CA HIS A 198 -12.58 -7.53 4.14
C HIS A 198 -14.11 -7.36 4.24
N MET A 199 -14.55 -6.66 5.27
CA MET A 199 -15.95 -6.34 5.49
C MET A 199 -16.47 -5.44 4.36
N PRO A 200 -17.77 -5.56 3.99
CA PRO A 200 -18.38 -4.71 2.97
C PRO A 200 -18.65 -3.27 3.44
N VAL A 201 -18.36 -2.98 4.70
CA VAL A 201 -18.61 -1.71 5.38
C VAL A 201 -17.40 -1.28 6.18
N GLU A 202 -17.34 0.00 6.53
CA GLU A 202 -16.31 0.52 7.44
C GLU A 202 -16.46 -0.05 8.85
N LEU A 203 -15.32 -0.32 9.52
CA LEU A 203 -15.28 -0.66 10.95
C LEU A 203 -15.43 0.62 11.77
N LYS A 204 -16.37 0.61 12.73
CA LYS A 204 -16.82 1.82 13.44
C LYS A 204 -16.08 2.10 14.75
N GLY A 205 -15.32 1.12 15.26
CA GLY A 205 -14.66 1.22 16.57
C GLY A 205 -15.63 1.19 17.74
N VAL A 206 -16.82 0.62 17.56
CA VAL A 206 -17.86 0.55 18.61
C VAL A 206 -18.44 -0.86 18.70
N ASP A 207 -18.91 -1.23 19.89
CA ASP A 207 -19.57 -2.52 20.14
C ASP A 207 -21.06 -2.45 19.78
N TYR A 208 -21.37 -2.47 18.48
CA TYR A 208 -22.76 -2.45 17.99
C TYR A 208 -23.46 -3.82 18.05
N LEU A 209 -22.71 -4.91 18.34
CA LEU A 209 -23.24 -6.26 18.51
C LEU A 209 -23.41 -6.68 19.98
N THR A 210 -23.13 -5.78 20.91
CA THR A 210 -23.22 -6.00 22.37
C THR A 210 -22.43 -7.24 22.85
N LYS A 211 -21.22 -7.43 22.28
CA LYS A 211 -20.32 -8.55 22.59
C LYS A 211 -19.30 -8.22 23.66
N GLY A 212 -19.26 -6.98 24.17
CA GLY A 212 -18.33 -6.51 25.18
C GLY A 212 -17.04 -5.93 24.63
N PHE A 213 -16.86 -5.85 23.29
CA PHE A 213 -15.71 -5.24 22.64
C PHE A 213 -16.09 -4.68 21.26
N PRO A 214 -15.40 -3.60 20.81
CA PRO A 214 -15.64 -2.98 19.50
C PRO A 214 -15.18 -3.89 18.35
N ASP A 215 -15.65 -3.58 17.12
CA ASP A 215 -15.25 -4.25 15.89
C ASP A 215 -13.78 -3.98 15.52
N VAL A 216 -13.20 -2.89 15.99
CA VAL A 216 -11.78 -2.56 15.93
C VAL A 216 -11.41 -1.69 17.12
N SER A 217 -10.22 -1.89 17.68
CA SER A 217 -9.65 -1.05 18.75
C SER A 217 -8.15 -0.91 18.57
N LEU A 218 -7.64 0.27 18.95
CA LEU A 218 -6.22 0.57 18.92
C LEU A 218 -5.65 0.41 20.33
N HIS A 219 -4.49 -0.20 20.42
CA HIS A 219 -3.79 -0.43 21.66
C HIS A 219 -2.32 -0.04 21.51
N GLY A 220 -1.72 0.47 22.59
CA GLY A 220 -0.27 0.59 22.71
C GLY A 220 0.37 -0.75 23.07
N GLU A 221 1.53 -0.73 23.69
CA GLU A 221 2.22 -1.93 24.19
C GLU A 221 1.38 -2.73 25.21
N ARG A 222 0.49 -2.04 25.93
CA ARG A 222 -0.46 -2.65 26.85
C ARG A 222 -1.86 -2.60 26.24
N ALA A 223 -2.55 -3.73 26.25
CA ALA A 223 -3.93 -3.82 25.79
C ALA A 223 -4.82 -2.77 26.50
N TRP A 224 -5.65 -2.07 25.73
CA TRP A 224 -6.55 -1.00 26.18
C TRP A 224 -5.87 0.29 26.65
N TYR A 225 -4.54 0.41 26.50
CA TYR A 225 -3.78 1.62 26.77
C TYR A 225 -3.15 2.16 25.49
N LEU A 226 -3.54 3.36 25.09
CA LEU A 226 -2.84 4.15 24.09
C LEU A 226 -1.85 5.07 24.82
N SER A 227 -0.56 4.91 24.57
CA SER A 227 0.45 5.86 25.00
C SER A 227 0.83 6.71 23.79
N TYR A 228 0.56 8.02 23.87
CA TYR A 228 0.93 8.98 22.83
C TYR A 228 2.38 9.46 22.94
N GLU A 229 3.13 8.96 23.92
CA GLU A 229 4.52 9.40 24.15
C GLU A 229 5.53 8.84 23.13
N ASN A 230 5.11 7.88 22.31
CA ASN A 230 5.97 7.21 21.30
C ASN A 230 5.36 7.23 19.88
N THR A 231 4.46 8.16 19.60
CA THR A 231 3.82 8.29 18.27
C THR A 231 4.32 9.50 17.51
#